data_5da9bc723c8e003afdf1e98dd3b23cb1
#
_entry.id   5da9bc723c8e003afdf1e98dd3b23cb1
#
_cell.length_a   1.000
_cell.length_b   1.000
_cell.length_c   1.000
_cell.angle_alpha   90.00
_cell.angle_beta   90.00
_cell.angle_gamma   90.00
#
_symmetry.space_group_name_H-M   'P 1'
#
loop_
_entity.id
_entity.type
_entity.pdbx_description
1 polymer ?
#
loop_
_entity_poly.entity_id
_entity_poly.type
_entity_poly.pdbx_seq_one_letter_code
_entity_poly.pdbx_strand_id
1 'polypeptide(L)' 'MSDNDRIEHIFKFLEYDQLTDAQNSLVESFEEQFERRGSLSDRQVEILEDIFERAAERA' A
#
# COMPACT_ATOMS: atom_id res chain seq x y z
N MET A 1 11.56 -4.71 -12.67
CA MET A 1 11.39 -4.22 -11.30
C MET A 1 10.94 -5.35 -10.40
N SER A 2 11.48 -5.43 -9.20
CA SER A 2 11.01 -6.43 -8.23
C SER A 2 9.71 -5.96 -7.59
N ASP A 3 8.93 -6.90 -7.07
CA ASP A 3 7.69 -6.57 -6.37
C ASP A 3 7.96 -5.66 -5.17
N ASN A 4 9.11 -5.83 -4.52
CA ASN A 4 9.48 -5.01 -3.37
C ASN A 4 9.68 -3.55 -3.76
N ASP A 5 10.29 -3.28 -4.90
CA ASP A 5 10.48 -1.91 -5.40
C ASP A 5 9.14 -1.25 -5.65
N ARG A 6 8.19 -1.99 -6.20
CA ARG A 6 6.84 -1.49 -6.46
C ARG A 6 6.10 -1.18 -5.15
N ILE A 7 6.21 -2.07 -4.16
CA ILE A 7 5.60 -1.88 -2.86
C ILE A 7 6.17 -0.63 -2.18
N GLU A 8 7.48 -0.48 -2.19
CA GLU A 8 8.13 0.70 -1.62
C GLU A 8 7.69 1.99 -2.33
N HIS A 9 7.56 1.93 -3.65
CA HIS A 9 7.07 3.06 -4.45
C HIS A 9 5.66 3.45 -4.00
N ILE A 10 4.77 2.48 -3.83
CA ILE A 10 3.40 2.73 -3.39
C ILE A 10 3.38 3.41 -2.03
N PHE A 11 4.10 2.88 -1.05
CA PHE A 11 4.14 3.48 0.29
C PHE A 11 4.72 4.90 0.27
N LYS A 12 5.67 5.16 -0.61
CA LYS A 12 6.30 6.47 -0.71
C LYS A 12 5.38 7.52 -1.31
N PHE A 13 4.60 7.15 -2.31
CA PHE A 13 3.77 8.08 -3.07
C PHE A 13 2.28 8.00 -2.77
N LEU A 14 1.87 7.14 -1.85
CA LEU A 14 0.46 6.97 -1.50
C LEU A 14 -0.11 8.25 -0.89
N GLU A 15 -1.28 8.65 -1.38
CA GLU A 15 -1.99 9.83 -0.88
C GLU A 15 -2.77 9.47 0.39
N TYR A 16 -2.09 9.46 1.52
CA TYR A 16 -2.68 9.06 2.81
C TYR A 16 -3.88 9.92 3.21
N ASP A 17 -3.87 11.18 2.82
CA ASP A 17 -4.97 12.11 3.11
C ASP A 17 -6.29 11.70 2.43
N GLN A 18 -6.20 10.91 1.37
CA GLN A 18 -7.35 10.46 0.59
C GLN A 18 -7.91 9.12 1.05
N LEU A 19 -7.28 8.50 2.04
CA LEU A 19 -7.70 7.18 2.52
C LEU A 19 -8.79 7.30 3.58
N THR A 20 -9.71 6.34 3.58
CA THR A 20 -10.67 6.18 4.67
C THR A 20 -9.93 5.65 5.90
N ASP A 21 -10.56 5.72 7.08
CA ASP A 21 -9.97 5.17 8.30
C ASP A 21 -9.68 3.68 8.15
N ALA A 22 -10.60 2.95 7.52
CA ALA A 22 -10.41 1.52 7.26
C ALA A 22 -9.23 1.26 6.35
N GLN A 23 -9.08 2.06 5.29
CA GLN A 23 -7.95 1.94 4.37
C GLN A 23 -6.63 2.28 5.05
N ASN A 24 -6.61 3.32 5.87
CA ASN A 24 -5.43 3.71 6.63
C ASN A 24 -4.97 2.57 7.55
N SER A 25 -5.90 1.97 8.28
CA SER A 25 -5.58 0.86 9.18
C SER A 25 -5.01 -0.32 8.41
N LEU A 26 -5.58 -0.62 7.26
CA LEU A 26 -5.13 -1.73 6.42
C LEU A 26 -3.73 -1.48 5.87
N VAL A 27 -3.48 -0.26 5.39
CA VAL A 27 -2.17 0.12 4.85
C VAL A 27 -1.10 0.09 5.94
N GLU A 28 -1.41 0.57 7.14
CA GLU A 28 -0.48 0.50 8.28
C GLU A 28 -0.11 -0.96 8.59
N SER A 29 -1.09 -1.85 8.56
CA SER A 29 -0.86 -3.27 8.77
C SER A 29 0.07 -3.85 7.72
N PHE A 30 -0.12 -3.46 6.45
CA PHE A 30 0.73 -3.89 5.36
C PHE A 30 2.16 -3.35 5.49
N GLU A 31 2.31 -2.09 5.88
CA GLU A 31 3.63 -1.49 6.12
C GLU A 31 4.38 -2.24 7.21
N GLU A 32 3.70 -2.53 8.30
CA GLU A 32 4.29 -3.26 9.42
C GLU A 32 4.74 -4.65 8.99
N GLN A 33 3.90 -5.36 8.26
CA GLN A 33 4.23 -6.69 7.76
C GLN A 33 5.39 -6.65 6.77
N PHE A 34 5.41 -5.66 5.91
CA PHE A 34 6.50 -5.48 4.94
C PHE A 34 7.83 -5.23 5.64
N GLU A 35 7.84 -4.42 6.70
CA GLU A 35 9.05 -4.17 7.49
C GLU A 35 9.55 -5.43 8.18
N ARG A 36 8.64 -6.25 8.69
CA ARG A 36 9.01 -7.48 9.39
C ARG A 36 9.52 -8.56 8.46
N ARG A 37 8.85 -8.76 7.33
CA ARG A 37 9.11 -9.88 6.42
C ARG A 37 9.89 -9.50 5.18
N GLY A 38 9.91 -8.23 4.85
CA GLY A 38 10.53 -7.75 3.63
C GLY A 38 9.71 -8.02 2.37
N SER A 39 8.47 -8.47 2.54
CA SER A 39 7.58 -8.75 1.41
C SER A 39 6.12 -8.80 1.84
N LEU A 40 5.21 -8.73 0.85
CA LEU A 40 3.79 -8.91 1.05
C LEU A 40 3.32 -10.06 0.16
N SER A 41 2.19 -10.68 0.52
CA SER A 41 1.59 -11.71 -0.32
C SER A 41 1.01 -11.08 -1.59
N ASP A 42 0.79 -11.90 -2.61
CA ASP A 42 0.20 -11.43 -3.88
C ASP A 42 -1.15 -10.76 -3.64
N ARG A 43 -1.95 -11.33 -2.77
CA ARG A 43 -3.25 -10.76 -2.41
C ARG A 43 -3.11 -9.37 -1.77
N GLN A 44 -2.16 -9.24 -0.86
CA GLN A 44 -1.90 -7.96 -0.19
C GLN A 44 -1.43 -6.91 -1.20
N VAL A 45 -0.57 -7.30 -2.12
CA VAL A 45 -0.09 -6.39 -3.18
C VAL A 45 -1.26 -5.91 -4.04
N GLU A 46 -2.17 -6.80 -4.43
CA GLU A 46 -3.35 -6.43 -5.21
C GLU A 46 -4.22 -5.41 -4.47
N ILE A 47 -4.47 -5.65 -3.19
CA ILE A 47 -5.27 -4.75 -2.36
C ILE A 47 -4.59 -3.39 -2.24
N LEU A 48 -3.28 -3.39 -2.01
CA LEU A 48 -2.50 -2.17 -1.87
C LEU A 48 -2.50 -1.36 -3.17
N GLU A 49 -2.35 -2.01 -4.31
CA GLU A 49 -2.41 -1.35 -5.61
C GLU A 49 -3.77 -0.73 -5.87
N ASP A 50 -4.84 -1.43 -5.51
CA ASP A 50 -6.20 -0.92 -5.66
C ASP A 50 -6.40 0.34 -4.82
N ILE A 51 -5.94 0.32 -3.57
CA ILE A 51 -6.02 1.48 -2.68
C ILE A 51 -5.24 2.65 -3.27
N PHE A 52 -4.05 2.39 -3.78
CA PHE A 52 -3.19 3.40 -4.37
C PHE A 52 -3.87 4.08 -5.57
N GLU A 53 -4.43 3.29 -6.47
CA GLU A 53 -5.14 3.80 -7.64
C GLU A 53 -6.35 4.65 -7.26
N ARG A 54 -7.15 4.18 -6.30
CA ARG A 54 -8.34 4.91 -5.86
C ARG A 54 -7.97 6.22 -5.19
N ALA A 55 -6.93 6.24 -4.39
CA ALA A 55 -6.46 7.45 -3.75
C ALA A 55 -5.95 8.46 -4.79
N ALA A 56 -5.23 7.99 -5.80
CA ALA A 56 -4.74 8.84 -6.87
C ALA A 56 -5.89 9.49 -7.67
N GLU A 57 -6.98 8.75 -7.87
CA GLU A 57 -8.16 9.27 -8.57
C GLU A 57 -8.86 10.38 -7.80
N ARG A 58 -8.76 10.36 -6.47
CA ARG A 58 -9.39 11.36 -5.61
C ARG A 58 -8.51 12.59 -5.40
N ALA A 59 -7.23 12.46 -5.64
CA ALA A 59 -6.27 13.54 -5.38
C ALA A 59 -6.33 14.70 -6.38
#